data_09a9a5da312cf0f82c1b94f1456df0b0
#
_entry.id   09a9a5da312cf0f82c1b94f1456df0b0
#
_cell.length_a   1.000
_cell.length_b   1.000
_cell.length_c   1.000
_cell.angle_alpha   90.00
_cell.angle_beta   90.00
_cell.angle_gamma   90.00
#
_symmetry.space_group_name_H-M   'P 1'
#
loop_
_entity.id
_entity.type
_entity.pdbx_description
1 polymer ?
#
loop_
_entity_poly.entity_id
_entity_poly.type
_entity_poly.pdbx_seq_one_letter_code
_entity_poly.pdbx_strand_id
1 'polypeptide(L)'
;LGDVYKRQALDSIEDVKRSLLIALVDRKVNKYFTEIDALVRKIEKDKYFVVFKYKYLEQLSADKFKLIEDVKSIKVGNEMAITLSIGVGLNASTYIQNYEYSRIAIEMALGRGGDQVVIKNGNNITYYGGKTQQMEKNTRVKARVKAQALKEFMSTKDRVVVMGHKITDVDALGAAIGIFRAGKTLGKSVSIVVNDPTKS
;
A
#
# COMPACT_ATOMS: atom_id res chain seq x y z
N LEU A 1 -1.45 25.60 -27.67
CA LEU A 1 -2.41 26.08 -26.63
C LEU A 1 -3.45 25.05 -26.26
N GLY A 2 -3.86 24.09 -27.14
CA GLY A 2 -4.86 23.04 -26.85
C GLY A 2 -4.40 21.97 -25.88
N ASP A 3 -3.14 21.58 -25.85
CA ASP A 3 -2.65 20.45 -25.03
C ASP A 3 -2.44 20.82 -23.57
N VAL A 4 -2.11 22.06 -23.24
CA VAL A 4 -1.94 22.51 -21.86
C VAL A 4 -3.29 22.56 -21.14
N TYR A 5 -4.35 23.03 -21.81
CA TYR A 5 -5.71 23.06 -21.24
C TYR A 5 -6.31 21.67 -21.02
N LYS A 6 -6.02 20.71 -21.93
CA LYS A 6 -6.48 19.32 -21.76
C LYS A 6 -5.79 18.64 -20.58
N ARG A 7 -4.49 18.85 -20.37
CA ARG A 7 -3.75 18.30 -19.21
C ARG A 7 -4.26 18.87 -17.90
N GLN A 8 -4.40 20.19 -17.79
CA GLN A 8 -4.94 20.81 -16.56
C GLN A 8 -6.37 20.36 -16.24
N ALA A 9 -7.23 20.17 -17.24
CA ALA A 9 -8.57 19.66 -17.04
C ALA A 9 -8.57 18.19 -16.59
N LEU A 10 -7.70 17.34 -17.13
CA LEU A 10 -7.54 15.93 -16.73
C LEU A 10 -6.98 15.82 -15.32
N ASP A 11 -5.96 16.59 -14.98
CA ASP A 11 -5.37 16.62 -13.63
C ASP A 11 -6.39 17.08 -12.58
N SER A 12 -7.21 18.08 -12.89
CA SER A 12 -8.28 18.53 -11.98
C SER A 12 -9.38 17.49 -11.79
N ILE A 13 -9.72 16.71 -12.82
CA ILE A 13 -10.71 15.61 -12.71
C ILE A 13 -10.14 14.47 -11.87
N GLU A 14 -8.87 14.14 -11.99
CA GLU A 14 -8.21 13.14 -11.16
C GLU A 14 -8.14 13.56 -9.69
N ASP A 15 -7.85 14.82 -9.42
CA ASP A 15 -7.81 15.37 -8.06
C ASP A 15 -9.20 15.36 -7.41
N VAL A 16 -10.25 15.71 -8.15
CA VAL A 16 -11.64 15.63 -7.67
C VAL A 16 -12.04 14.17 -7.37
N LYS A 17 -11.72 13.24 -8.27
CA LYS A 17 -11.97 11.81 -8.06
C LYS A 17 -11.23 11.30 -6.82
N ARG A 18 -9.97 11.66 -6.66
CA ARG A 18 -9.15 11.29 -5.50
C ARG A 18 -9.75 11.82 -4.20
N SER A 19 -10.18 13.07 -4.17
CA SER A 19 -10.81 13.70 -3.01
C SER A 19 -12.13 13.02 -2.66
N LEU A 20 -12.95 12.69 -3.67
CA LEU A 20 -14.19 11.94 -3.48
C LEU A 20 -13.94 10.52 -2.95
N LEU A 21 -12.94 9.81 -3.46
CA LEU A 21 -12.55 8.50 -2.98
C LEU A 21 -12.14 8.55 -1.50
N ILE A 22 -11.33 9.52 -1.12
CA ILE A 22 -10.92 9.71 0.29
C ILE A 22 -12.15 9.96 1.16
N ALA A 23 -13.06 10.85 0.75
CA ALA A 23 -14.26 11.15 1.52
C ALA A 23 -15.19 9.93 1.68
N LEU A 24 -15.31 9.08 0.66
CA LEU A 24 -16.09 7.85 0.74
C LEU A 24 -15.45 6.81 1.67
N VAL A 25 -14.12 6.68 1.65
CA VAL A 25 -13.39 5.83 2.61
C VAL A 25 -13.58 6.37 4.02
N ASP A 26 -13.38 7.67 4.25
CA ASP A 26 -13.57 8.32 5.54
C ASP A 26 -14.97 8.04 6.10
N ARG A 27 -16.00 8.17 5.27
CA ARG A 27 -17.38 7.91 5.65
C ARG A 27 -17.60 6.45 6.06
N LYS A 28 -17.06 5.49 5.30
CA LYS A 28 -17.20 4.06 5.62
C LYS A 28 -16.46 3.69 6.90
N VAL A 29 -15.23 4.16 7.08
CA VAL A 29 -14.44 3.93 8.29
C VAL A 29 -15.13 4.50 9.51
N ASN A 30 -15.53 5.76 9.47
CA ASN A 30 -16.23 6.40 10.58
C ASN A 30 -17.56 5.70 10.90
N LYS A 31 -18.38 5.39 9.90
CA LYS A 31 -19.66 4.69 10.11
C LYS A 31 -19.45 3.34 10.80
N TYR A 32 -18.55 2.51 10.29
CA TYR A 32 -18.29 1.17 10.81
C TYR A 32 -17.85 1.18 12.28
N PHE A 33 -16.96 2.07 12.63
CA PHE A 33 -16.44 2.14 14.00
C PHE A 33 -17.35 2.91 14.96
N THR A 34 -18.19 3.83 14.46
CA THR A 34 -19.22 4.49 15.28
C THR A 34 -20.28 3.51 15.76
N GLU A 35 -20.63 2.50 14.97
CA GLU A 35 -21.61 1.45 15.33
C GLU A 35 -21.18 0.63 16.57
N ILE A 36 -19.91 0.66 16.94
CA ILE A 36 -19.34 -0.02 18.12
C ILE A 36 -18.80 0.97 19.17
N ASP A 37 -19.26 2.21 19.18
CA ASP A 37 -18.77 3.27 20.11
C ASP A 37 -17.25 3.43 20.11
N ALA A 38 -16.58 3.21 19.00
CA ALA A 38 -15.14 3.39 18.92
C ALA A 38 -14.75 4.86 18.76
N LEU A 39 -13.63 5.23 19.34
CA LEU A 39 -12.98 6.51 19.04
C LEU A 39 -12.19 6.40 17.75
N VAL A 40 -12.51 7.22 16.76
CA VAL A 40 -11.82 7.27 15.48
C VAL A 40 -11.15 8.61 15.30
N ARG A 41 -9.88 8.61 15.01
CA ARG A 41 -9.12 9.81 14.67
C ARG A 41 -8.32 9.59 13.39
N LYS A 42 -8.55 10.43 12.39
CA LYS A 42 -7.71 10.48 11.20
C LYS A 42 -6.41 11.21 11.57
N ILE A 43 -5.27 10.56 11.39
CA ILE A 43 -3.95 11.11 11.74
C ILE A 43 -3.17 11.57 10.50
N GLU A 44 -3.40 10.94 9.35
CA GLU A 44 -2.86 11.32 8.04
C GLU A 44 -3.94 11.17 6.97
N LYS A 45 -3.63 11.51 5.73
CA LYS A 45 -4.60 11.43 4.61
C LYS A 45 -5.19 10.03 4.43
N ASP A 46 -4.44 8.99 4.76
CA ASP A 46 -4.73 7.58 4.53
C ASP A 46 -4.60 6.72 5.81
N LYS A 47 -4.40 7.36 6.98
CA LYS A 47 -4.21 6.64 8.24
C LYS A 47 -5.22 7.08 9.31
N TYR A 48 -5.76 6.08 9.97
CA TYR A 48 -6.70 6.24 11.08
C TYR A 48 -6.16 5.57 12.32
N PHE A 49 -6.35 6.22 13.44
CA PHE A 49 -6.16 5.65 14.76
C PHE A 49 -7.53 5.36 15.34
N VAL A 50 -7.72 4.12 15.82
CA VAL A 50 -9.03 3.67 16.33
C VAL A 50 -8.83 3.01 17.68
N VAL A 51 -9.66 3.38 18.65
CA VAL A 51 -9.74 2.72 19.95
C VAL A 51 -11.16 2.20 20.16
N PHE A 52 -11.30 0.92 20.40
CA PHE A 52 -12.59 0.29 20.63
C PHE A 52 -12.57 -0.61 21.87
N LYS A 53 -13.74 -0.87 22.43
CA LYS A 53 -13.88 -1.73 23.61
C LYS A 53 -13.70 -3.19 23.24
N TYR A 54 -12.92 -3.93 24.04
CA TYR A 54 -12.59 -5.34 23.80
C TYR A 54 -13.83 -6.23 23.54
N LYS A 55 -14.97 -5.94 24.18
CA LYS A 55 -16.22 -6.69 24.00
C LYS A 55 -16.71 -6.79 22.56
N TYR A 56 -16.29 -5.86 21.69
CA TYR A 56 -16.68 -5.86 20.26
C TYR A 56 -15.74 -6.69 19.38
N LEU A 57 -14.63 -7.19 19.93
CA LEU A 57 -13.66 -7.97 19.15
C LEU A 57 -14.28 -9.22 18.54
N GLU A 58 -15.10 -9.93 19.30
CA GLU A 58 -15.77 -11.15 18.83
C GLU A 58 -16.69 -10.86 17.64
N GLN A 59 -17.50 -9.81 17.73
CA GLN A 59 -18.36 -9.35 16.63
C GLN A 59 -17.55 -8.97 15.39
N LEU A 60 -16.49 -8.18 15.55
CA LEU A 60 -15.61 -7.76 14.46
C LEU A 60 -14.90 -8.95 13.80
N SER A 61 -14.53 -9.97 14.60
CA SER A 61 -13.89 -11.19 14.12
C SER A 61 -14.88 -12.09 13.39
N ALA A 62 -16.11 -12.20 13.89
CA ALA A 62 -17.18 -13.01 13.29
C ALA A 62 -17.58 -12.49 11.91
N ASP A 63 -17.66 -11.18 11.73
CA ASP A 63 -17.93 -10.54 10.44
C ASP A 63 -16.67 -10.39 9.57
N LYS A 64 -15.52 -10.93 10.04
CA LYS A 64 -14.20 -10.88 9.37
C LYS A 64 -13.78 -9.47 9.01
N PHE A 65 -14.14 -8.50 9.85
CA PHE A 65 -13.88 -7.08 9.59
C PHE A 65 -14.42 -6.65 8.22
N LYS A 66 -15.71 -6.79 8.02
CA LYS A 66 -16.44 -6.48 6.77
C LYS A 66 -16.07 -5.14 6.13
N LEU A 67 -15.57 -4.20 6.93
CA LEU A 67 -15.08 -2.90 6.46
C LEU A 67 -14.10 -3.03 5.29
N ILE A 68 -13.23 -4.05 5.27
CA ILE A 68 -12.27 -4.27 4.18
C ILE A 68 -12.99 -4.45 2.85
N GLU A 69 -14.00 -5.32 2.82
CA GLU A 69 -14.78 -5.58 1.60
C GLU A 69 -15.67 -4.38 1.25
N ASP A 70 -16.21 -3.68 2.25
CA ASP A 70 -16.98 -2.47 2.04
C ASP A 70 -16.15 -1.33 1.40
N VAL A 71 -14.88 -1.20 1.77
CA VAL A 71 -13.96 -0.24 1.14
C VAL A 71 -13.61 -0.67 -0.28
N LYS A 72 -13.36 -1.94 -0.54
CA LYS A 72 -13.11 -2.47 -1.89
C LYS A 72 -14.28 -2.24 -2.85
N SER A 73 -15.49 -2.21 -2.33
CA SER A 73 -16.71 -2.00 -3.13
C SER A 73 -16.85 -0.57 -3.67
N ILE A 74 -16.03 0.38 -3.21
CA ILE A 74 -16.07 1.77 -3.66
C ILE A 74 -15.61 1.87 -5.12
N LYS A 75 -16.48 2.35 -6.00
CA LYS A 75 -16.21 2.59 -7.42
C LYS A 75 -16.57 4.02 -7.77
N VAL A 76 -15.57 4.81 -8.11
CA VAL A 76 -15.72 6.20 -8.58
C VAL A 76 -14.85 6.40 -9.83
N GLY A 77 -14.96 5.47 -10.79
CA GLY A 77 -14.13 5.50 -12.00
C GLY A 77 -12.64 5.22 -11.73
N ASN A 78 -12.31 4.56 -10.61
CA ASN A 78 -10.98 4.09 -10.32
C ASN A 78 -10.71 2.76 -11.04
N GLU A 79 -9.57 2.66 -11.71
CA GLU A 79 -9.14 1.43 -12.40
C GLU A 79 -8.71 0.34 -11.41
N MET A 80 -8.18 0.74 -10.25
CA MET A 80 -7.73 -0.17 -9.20
C MET A 80 -8.68 -0.12 -8.00
N ALA A 81 -8.97 -1.28 -7.41
CA ALA A 81 -9.72 -1.33 -6.17
C ALA A 81 -8.95 -0.66 -5.03
N ILE A 82 -9.67 0.10 -4.21
CA ILE A 82 -9.12 0.65 -2.98
C ILE A 82 -9.02 -0.49 -1.97
N THR A 83 -7.90 -0.59 -1.28
CA THR A 83 -7.65 -1.58 -0.25
C THR A 83 -7.47 -0.93 1.11
N LEU A 84 -7.86 -1.63 2.17
CA LEU A 84 -7.69 -1.21 3.54
C LEU A 84 -6.90 -2.29 4.28
N SER A 85 -5.92 -1.88 5.09
CA SER A 85 -5.21 -2.76 6.01
C SER A 85 -5.47 -2.31 7.44
N ILE A 86 -5.66 -3.26 8.35
CA ILE A 86 -5.95 -2.98 9.77
C ILE A 86 -4.98 -3.76 10.65
N GLY A 87 -4.31 -3.06 11.57
CA GLY A 87 -3.51 -3.65 12.63
C GLY A 87 -4.19 -3.47 13.97
N VAL A 88 -4.42 -4.55 14.70
CA VAL A 88 -5.04 -4.53 16.04
C VAL A 88 -4.05 -5.03 17.08
N GLY A 89 -3.88 -4.28 18.17
CA GLY A 89 -3.07 -4.65 19.33
C GLY A 89 -3.95 -4.88 20.55
N LEU A 90 -3.75 -6.00 21.25
CA LEU A 90 -4.60 -6.45 22.36
C LEU A 90 -3.78 -7.03 23.50
N ASN A 91 -4.36 -6.95 24.70
CA ASN A 91 -3.90 -7.65 25.91
C ASN A 91 -2.44 -7.42 26.28
N ALA A 92 -1.89 -6.25 25.95
CA ALA A 92 -0.63 -5.81 26.50
C ALA A 92 -0.84 -5.22 27.91
N SER A 93 0.25 -5.07 28.67
CA SER A 93 0.22 -4.57 30.03
C SER A 93 -0.16 -3.09 30.13
N THR A 94 0.02 -2.32 29.03
CA THR A 94 -0.29 -0.90 28.98
C THR A 94 -0.94 -0.53 27.65
N TYR A 95 -1.64 0.62 27.61
CA TYR A 95 -2.21 1.14 26.36
C TYR A 95 -1.12 1.48 25.32
N ILE A 96 0.05 1.93 25.78
CA ILE A 96 1.19 2.21 24.90
C ILE A 96 1.67 0.91 24.23
N GLN A 97 1.77 -0.17 24.97
CA GLN A 97 2.14 -1.47 24.41
C GLN A 97 1.06 -2.04 23.45
N ASN A 98 -0.23 -1.80 23.74
CA ASN A 98 -1.30 -2.15 22.78
C ASN A 98 -1.15 -1.37 21.47
N TYR A 99 -0.78 -0.09 21.56
CA TYR A 99 -0.47 0.71 20.38
C TYR A 99 0.73 0.15 19.60
N GLU A 100 1.82 -0.20 20.29
CA GLU A 100 2.98 -0.84 19.64
C GLU A 100 2.61 -2.19 18.99
N TYR A 101 1.76 -2.99 19.63
CA TYR A 101 1.24 -4.22 19.03
C TYR A 101 0.43 -3.94 17.77
N SER A 102 -0.39 -2.89 17.76
CA SER A 102 -1.14 -2.51 16.57
C SER A 102 -0.23 -2.04 15.43
N ARG A 103 0.88 -1.34 15.74
CA ARG A 103 1.90 -0.96 14.76
C ARG A 103 2.60 -2.18 14.16
N ILE A 104 3.04 -3.10 14.98
CA ILE A 104 3.63 -4.37 14.51
C ILE A 104 2.62 -5.11 13.61
N ALA A 105 1.36 -5.18 14.03
CA ALA A 105 0.32 -5.86 13.28
C ALA A 105 0.06 -5.22 11.90
N ILE A 106 0.03 -3.87 11.81
CA ILE A 106 -0.15 -3.19 10.52
C ILE A 106 1.06 -3.38 9.60
N GLU A 107 2.28 -3.35 10.14
CA GLU A 107 3.49 -3.63 9.36
C GLU A 107 3.47 -5.06 8.80
N MET A 108 3.02 -6.04 9.60
CA MET A 108 2.84 -7.42 9.14
C MET A 108 1.77 -7.52 8.04
N ALA A 109 0.66 -6.79 8.17
CA ALA A 109 -0.38 -6.73 7.14
C ALA A 109 0.18 -6.18 5.82
N LEU A 110 0.90 -5.06 5.88
CA LEU A 110 1.50 -4.41 4.72
C LEU A 110 2.61 -5.26 4.09
N GLY A 111 3.48 -5.88 4.90
CA GLY A 111 4.53 -6.79 4.45
C GLY A 111 4.01 -8.02 3.70
N ARG A 112 2.75 -8.42 3.95
CA ARG A 112 2.05 -9.51 3.24
C ARG A 112 1.23 -9.03 2.03
N GLY A 113 1.38 -7.78 1.62
CA GLY A 113 0.69 -7.20 0.47
C GLY A 113 -0.56 -6.38 0.81
N GLY A 114 -0.83 -6.11 2.08
CA GLY A 114 -1.97 -5.33 2.55
C GLY A 114 -3.31 -6.04 2.41
N ASP A 115 -4.41 -5.26 2.42
CA ASP A 115 -5.77 -5.75 2.18
C ASP A 115 -6.22 -6.84 3.17
N GLN A 116 -5.85 -6.69 4.43
CA GLN A 116 -6.10 -7.67 5.47
C GLN A 116 -6.11 -7.04 6.86
N VAL A 117 -6.65 -7.78 7.82
CA VAL A 117 -6.52 -7.47 9.24
C VAL A 117 -5.51 -8.40 9.88
N VAL A 118 -4.64 -7.84 10.68
CA VAL A 118 -3.74 -8.59 11.56
C VAL A 118 -4.04 -8.19 13.00
N ILE A 119 -4.26 -9.17 13.85
CA ILE A 119 -4.46 -8.99 15.29
C ILE A 119 -3.26 -9.58 16.02
N LYS A 120 -2.56 -8.72 16.77
CA LYS A 120 -1.53 -9.14 17.70
C LYS A 120 -2.08 -9.14 19.13
N ASN A 121 -2.18 -10.33 19.72
CA ASN A 121 -2.65 -10.56 21.08
C ASN A 121 -1.52 -11.25 21.88
N GLY A 122 -0.73 -10.48 22.60
CA GLY A 122 0.49 -10.99 23.21
C GLY A 122 1.44 -11.57 22.16
N ASN A 123 1.73 -12.86 22.27
CA ASN A 123 2.56 -13.61 21.32
C ASN A 123 1.74 -14.21 20.14
N ASN A 124 0.42 -14.21 20.25
CA ASN A 124 -0.44 -14.79 19.23
C ASN A 124 -0.75 -13.77 18.14
N ILE A 125 -0.75 -14.23 16.89
CA ILE A 125 -1.07 -13.42 15.72
C ILE A 125 -2.15 -14.11 14.91
N THR A 126 -3.22 -13.39 14.64
CA THR A 126 -4.36 -13.87 13.85
C THR A 126 -4.54 -12.99 12.61
N TYR A 127 -4.91 -13.60 11.50
CA TYR A 127 -5.08 -12.93 10.20
C TYR A 127 -6.51 -13.10 9.70
N TYR A 128 -7.12 -12.03 9.19
CA TYR A 128 -8.43 -12.03 8.52
C TYR A 128 -8.30 -11.34 7.16
N GLY A 129 -8.93 -11.88 6.13
CA GLY A 129 -8.78 -11.38 4.76
C GLY A 129 -7.41 -11.76 4.16
N GLY A 130 -7.05 -11.06 3.10
CA GLY A 130 -5.80 -11.32 2.37
C GLY A 130 -5.86 -12.58 1.51
N LYS A 131 -5.85 -12.42 0.19
CA LYS A 131 -5.74 -13.54 -0.77
C LYS A 131 -4.28 -13.98 -0.88
N THR A 132 -3.71 -14.51 0.19
CA THR A 132 -2.27 -14.77 0.32
C THR A 132 -1.69 -15.74 -0.72
N GLN A 133 -2.50 -16.62 -1.33
CA GLN A 133 -1.99 -17.56 -2.35
C GLN A 133 -2.21 -17.11 -3.80
N GLN A 134 -3.27 -16.34 -4.10
CA GLN A 134 -3.53 -15.88 -5.47
C GLN A 134 -2.74 -14.62 -5.84
N MET A 135 -2.49 -13.71 -4.88
CA MET A 135 -1.67 -12.53 -5.14
C MET A 135 -0.19 -12.86 -5.35
N GLU A 136 0.38 -13.82 -4.61
CA GLU A 136 1.76 -14.26 -4.86
C GLU A 136 1.94 -14.85 -6.26
N LYS A 137 1.01 -15.69 -6.71
CA LYS A 137 1.05 -16.24 -8.08
C LYS A 137 0.88 -15.13 -9.13
N ASN A 138 -0.08 -14.23 -8.97
CA ASN A 138 -0.29 -13.13 -9.91
C ASN A 138 0.85 -12.11 -9.90
N THR A 139 1.42 -11.80 -8.74
CA THR A 139 2.56 -10.89 -8.63
C THR A 139 3.81 -11.50 -9.25
N ARG A 140 4.07 -12.78 -9.01
CA ARG A 140 5.20 -13.51 -9.64
C ARG A 140 5.04 -13.61 -11.16
N VAL A 141 3.84 -13.90 -11.66
CA VAL A 141 3.56 -13.92 -13.10
C VAL A 141 3.72 -12.53 -13.71
N LYS A 142 3.14 -11.51 -13.10
CA LYS A 142 3.31 -10.11 -13.56
C LYS A 142 4.76 -9.65 -13.48
N ALA A 143 5.50 -10.01 -12.43
CA ALA A 143 6.91 -9.70 -12.30
C ALA A 143 7.74 -10.38 -13.39
N ARG A 144 7.48 -11.65 -13.71
CA ARG A 144 8.14 -12.38 -14.80
C ARG A 144 7.84 -11.77 -16.17
N VAL A 145 6.58 -11.42 -16.44
CA VAL A 145 6.20 -10.76 -17.70
C VAL A 145 6.89 -9.41 -17.83
N LYS A 146 6.91 -8.59 -16.77
CA LYS A 146 7.63 -7.31 -16.77
C LYS A 146 9.15 -7.50 -16.92
N ALA A 147 9.74 -8.49 -16.25
CA ALA A 147 11.15 -8.80 -16.37
C ALA A 147 11.51 -9.27 -17.78
N GLN A 148 10.67 -10.08 -18.42
CA GLN A 148 10.87 -10.51 -19.79
C GLN A 148 10.77 -9.34 -20.77
N ALA A 149 9.74 -8.48 -20.64
CA ALA A 149 9.62 -7.28 -21.46
C ALA A 149 10.83 -6.34 -21.28
N LEU A 150 11.28 -6.12 -20.03
CA LEU A 150 12.47 -5.33 -19.75
C LEU A 150 13.71 -5.92 -20.41
N LYS A 151 13.89 -7.24 -20.32
CA LYS A 151 14.99 -7.96 -20.99
C LYS A 151 14.97 -7.73 -22.50
N GLU A 152 13.81 -7.83 -23.14
CA GLU A 152 13.63 -7.57 -24.58
C GLU A 152 13.99 -6.13 -24.94
N PHE A 153 13.49 -5.14 -24.19
CA PHE A 153 13.84 -3.74 -24.39
C PHE A 153 15.36 -3.50 -24.25
N MET A 154 15.98 -4.05 -23.22
CA MET A 154 17.42 -3.91 -23.01
C MET A 154 18.22 -4.60 -24.11
N SER A 155 17.75 -5.74 -24.64
CA SER A 155 18.43 -6.50 -25.69
C SER A 155 18.55 -5.72 -27.00
N THR A 156 17.59 -4.85 -27.31
CA THR A 156 17.56 -4.02 -28.53
C THR A 156 18.39 -2.74 -28.45
N LYS A 157 18.98 -2.43 -27.30
CA LYS A 157 19.74 -1.20 -27.06
C LYS A 157 21.16 -1.48 -26.59
N ASP A 158 22.10 -0.65 -27.00
CA ASP A 158 23.50 -0.79 -26.60
C ASP A 158 23.79 -0.09 -25.27
N ARG A 159 23.04 0.96 -24.98
CA ARG A 159 23.16 1.78 -23.79
C ARG A 159 21.85 1.81 -23.01
N VAL A 160 21.94 1.65 -21.69
CA VAL A 160 20.82 1.72 -20.76
C VAL A 160 21.15 2.72 -19.66
N VAL A 161 20.25 3.66 -19.43
CA VAL A 161 20.34 4.61 -18.32
C VAL A 161 19.24 4.30 -17.33
N VAL A 162 19.60 4.11 -16.09
CA VAL A 162 18.66 3.84 -14.99
C VAL A 162 18.56 5.07 -14.11
N MET A 163 17.35 5.57 -13.91
CA MET A 163 17.07 6.73 -13.07
C MET A 163 15.94 6.41 -12.10
N GLY A 164 16.11 6.80 -10.85
CA GLY A 164 15.05 6.77 -9.84
C GLY A 164 14.18 8.03 -9.86
N HIS A 165 13.25 8.14 -8.90
CA HIS A 165 12.49 9.36 -8.65
C HIS A 165 13.40 10.46 -8.06
N LYS A 166 12.90 11.71 -8.06
CA LYS A 166 13.69 12.91 -7.71
C LYS A 166 14.32 12.84 -6.30
N ILE A 167 13.63 12.26 -5.34
CA ILE A 167 14.15 12.02 -3.98
C ILE A 167 14.49 10.52 -3.91
N THR A 168 15.77 10.20 -4.12
CA THR A 168 16.22 8.81 -4.17
C THR A 168 16.25 8.22 -2.76
N ASP A 169 15.41 7.21 -2.51
CA ASP A 169 15.43 6.40 -1.29
C ASP A 169 16.25 5.10 -1.50
N VAL A 170 16.44 4.36 -0.41
CA VAL A 170 17.21 3.11 -0.42
C VAL A 170 16.59 2.05 -1.35
N ASP A 171 15.26 2.02 -1.43
CA ASP A 171 14.53 1.08 -2.28
C ASP A 171 14.73 1.39 -3.77
N ALA A 172 14.67 2.68 -4.15
CA ALA A 172 14.94 3.12 -5.51
C ALA A 172 16.39 2.83 -5.91
N LEU A 173 17.35 3.03 -4.99
CA LEU A 173 18.77 2.72 -5.24
C LEU A 173 18.98 1.22 -5.38
N GLY A 174 18.39 0.40 -4.52
CA GLY A 174 18.46 -1.06 -4.59
C GLY A 174 17.87 -1.60 -5.90
N ALA A 175 16.73 -1.09 -6.34
CA ALA A 175 16.13 -1.42 -7.63
C ALA A 175 17.05 -1.02 -8.81
N ALA A 176 17.62 0.18 -8.76
CA ALA A 176 18.55 0.67 -9.80
C ALA A 176 19.79 -0.22 -9.91
N ILE A 177 20.38 -0.65 -8.80
CA ILE A 177 21.51 -1.59 -8.76
C ILE A 177 21.12 -2.94 -9.37
N GLY A 178 19.91 -3.45 -9.07
CA GLY A 178 19.40 -4.69 -9.66
C GLY A 178 19.30 -4.61 -11.19
N ILE A 179 18.72 -3.53 -11.72
CA ILE A 179 18.61 -3.28 -13.17
C ILE A 179 20.00 -3.10 -13.81
N PHE A 180 20.90 -2.35 -13.16
CA PHE A 180 22.28 -2.19 -13.60
C PHE A 180 22.97 -3.55 -13.77
N ARG A 181 22.87 -4.42 -12.76
CA ARG A 181 23.46 -5.75 -12.79
C ARG A 181 22.88 -6.61 -13.91
N ALA A 182 21.55 -6.60 -14.07
CA ALA A 182 20.87 -7.31 -15.16
C ALA A 182 21.37 -6.85 -16.55
N GLY A 183 21.47 -5.53 -16.76
CA GLY A 183 21.97 -4.99 -18.02
C GLY A 183 23.42 -5.33 -18.30
N LYS A 184 24.29 -5.32 -17.29
CA LYS A 184 25.68 -5.78 -17.42
C LYS A 184 25.77 -7.25 -17.79
N THR A 185 24.92 -8.11 -17.21
CA THR A 185 24.84 -9.54 -17.56
C THR A 185 24.42 -9.75 -19.02
N LEU A 186 23.61 -8.84 -19.58
CA LEU A 186 23.22 -8.82 -21.00
C LEU A 186 24.29 -8.18 -21.90
N GLY A 187 25.47 -7.85 -21.39
CA GLY A 187 26.56 -7.24 -22.16
C GLY A 187 26.34 -5.79 -22.54
N LYS A 188 25.42 -5.09 -21.87
CA LYS A 188 25.06 -3.70 -22.20
C LYS A 188 25.91 -2.67 -21.44
N SER A 189 26.07 -1.48 -22.03
CA SER A 189 26.60 -0.32 -21.32
C SER A 189 25.50 0.27 -20.45
N VAL A 190 25.62 0.14 -19.13
CA VAL A 190 24.59 0.60 -18.18
C VAL A 190 25.18 1.66 -17.26
N SER A 191 24.41 2.72 -17.03
CA SER A 191 24.74 3.80 -16.08
C SER A 191 23.56 4.05 -15.16
N ILE A 192 23.84 4.32 -13.88
CA ILE A 192 22.84 4.78 -12.91
C ILE A 192 23.01 6.28 -12.74
N VAL A 193 21.92 7.02 -12.86
CA VAL A 193 21.88 8.46 -12.58
C VAL A 193 21.11 8.66 -11.28
N VAL A 194 21.76 9.25 -10.30
CA VAL A 194 21.16 9.64 -9.02
C VAL A 194 21.31 11.15 -8.85
N ASN A 195 20.31 11.78 -8.28
CA ASN A 195 20.43 13.15 -7.81
C ASN A 195 21.33 13.17 -6.57
N ASP A 196 21.98 14.30 -6.31
CA ASP A 196 22.95 14.46 -5.22
C ASP A 196 22.39 13.93 -3.88
N PRO A 197 23.01 12.92 -3.27
CA PRO A 197 22.53 12.32 -2.02
C PRO A 197 22.83 13.18 -0.77
N THR A 198 23.43 14.34 -0.91
CA THR A 198 23.92 15.15 0.22
C THR A 198 22.91 16.15 0.77
N LYS A 199 21.64 16.11 0.34
CA LYS A 199 20.58 17.02 0.82
C LYS A 199 19.35 16.25 1.28
N SER A 200 19.49 15.46 2.32
CA SER A 200 18.38 15.00 3.16
C SER A 200 18.72 15.19 4.62
#